data_4a18a52fb1148946430118df23aedba5
#
_entry.id   4a18a52fb1148946430118df23aedba5
#
_cell.length_a   1.000
_cell.length_b   1.000
_cell.length_c   1.000
_cell.angle_alpha   90.00
_cell.angle_beta   90.00
_cell.angle_gamma   90.00
#
_symmetry.space_group_name_H-M   'P 1'
#
loop_
_entity.id
_entity.type
_entity.pdbx_description
1 polymer ?
#
loop_
_entity_poly.entity_id
_entity_poly.type
_entity_poly.pdbx_seq_one_letter_code
_entity_poly.pdbx_strand_id
1 'polypeptide(L)'
;MVKVGIVAYGTTPFTKDDHKIETILHKSTKDLFQKNPKIDKKEIDAVLISTNNNSKYLSPILSEMSGIQPKIAHSIESLCNSGTNSIVSAFSYIASGLADMVLVSGAERYDSPGQILEWDNSRGE
;
A
#
# COMPACT_ATOMS: atom_id res chain seq x y z
N MET A 1 -22.80 1.78 14.65
CA MET A 1 -21.64 1.20 13.92
C MET A 1 -21.10 2.23 12.96
N VAL A 2 -19.80 2.47 13.03
CA VAL A 2 -19.12 3.37 12.08
C VAL A 2 -19.11 2.72 10.69
N LYS A 3 -19.49 3.50 9.66
CA LYS A 3 -19.43 3.06 8.27
C LYS A 3 -18.19 3.67 7.64
N VAL A 4 -17.36 2.83 7.01
CA VAL A 4 -16.16 3.23 6.28
C VAL A 4 -16.36 2.89 4.81
N GLY A 5 -16.12 3.84 3.92
CA GLY A 5 -16.29 3.67 2.49
C GLY A 5 -14.94 3.72 1.74
N ILE A 6 -14.88 3.06 0.59
CA ILE A 6 -13.80 3.23 -0.38
C ILE A 6 -14.24 4.32 -1.36
N VAL A 7 -13.50 5.42 -1.39
CA VAL A 7 -13.90 6.63 -2.15
C VAL A 7 -13.18 6.78 -3.49
N ALA A 8 -12.02 6.11 -3.66
CA ALA A 8 -11.24 6.20 -4.88
C ALA A 8 -10.32 5.00 -5.04
N TYR A 9 -9.87 4.76 -6.26
CA TYR A 9 -8.83 3.77 -6.56
C TYR A 9 -7.93 4.26 -7.69
N GLY A 10 -6.73 3.70 -7.73
CA GLY A 10 -5.76 3.86 -8.81
C GLY A 10 -5.01 2.56 -9.06
N THR A 11 -4.52 2.37 -10.25
CA THR A 11 -3.83 1.14 -10.64
C THR A 11 -2.77 1.40 -11.70
N THR A 12 -1.88 0.43 -11.89
CA THR A 12 -0.96 0.35 -13.02
C THR A 12 -1.30 -0.85 -13.87
N PRO A 13 -0.95 -0.85 -15.17
CA PRO A 13 -0.97 -2.07 -15.97
C PRO A 13 -0.08 -3.15 -15.35
N PHE A 14 -0.48 -4.41 -15.52
CA PHE A 14 0.39 -5.55 -15.21
C PHE A 14 1.37 -5.74 -16.38
N THR A 15 2.61 -5.34 -16.16
CA THR A 15 3.66 -5.36 -17.17
C THR A 15 4.92 -6.02 -16.63
N LYS A 16 5.68 -6.62 -17.54
CA LYS A 16 7.05 -7.04 -17.24
C LYS A 16 7.98 -5.88 -17.60
N ASP A 17 8.45 -5.16 -16.60
CA ASP A 17 9.35 -4.03 -16.75
C ASP A 17 10.42 -4.01 -15.64
N ASP A 18 11.35 -3.09 -15.75
CA ASP A 18 12.45 -2.94 -14.80
C ASP A 18 12.18 -1.87 -13.73
N HIS A 19 10.91 -1.45 -13.55
CA HIS A 19 10.59 -0.46 -12.54
C HIS A 19 10.81 -1.00 -11.12
N LYS A 20 11.39 -0.17 -10.27
CA LYS A 20 11.47 -0.45 -8.84
C LYS A 20 10.07 -0.45 -8.22
N ILE A 21 9.92 -1.19 -7.12
CA ILE A 21 8.62 -1.31 -6.43
C ILE A 21 8.08 0.07 -5.98
N GLU A 22 8.94 0.96 -5.55
CA GLU A 22 8.57 2.34 -5.16
C GLU A 22 7.96 3.10 -6.33
N THR A 23 8.51 2.89 -7.53
CA THR A 23 8.00 3.50 -8.77
C THR A 23 6.62 2.95 -9.12
N ILE A 24 6.39 1.65 -8.96
CA ILE A 24 5.09 1.02 -9.21
C ILE A 24 4.03 1.57 -8.25
N LEU A 25 4.34 1.62 -6.95
CA LEU A 25 3.49 2.20 -5.93
C LEU A 25 3.17 3.67 -6.22
N HIS A 26 4.17 4.46 -6.59
CA HIS A 26 3.96 5.87 -6.92
C HIS A 26 3.11 6.06 -8.17
N LYS A 27 3.28 5.25 -9.21
CA LYS A 27 2.46 5.31 -10.43
C LYS A 27 0.99 5.03 -10.14
N SER A 28 0.68 3.99 -9.35
CA SER A 28 -0.70 3.69 -8.97
C SER A 28 -1.33 4.80 -8.12
N THR A 29 -0.57 5.37 -7.20
CA THR A 29 -0.99 6.51 -6.38
C THR A 29 -1.23 7.76 -7.22
N LYS A 30 -0.34 8.03 -8.20
CA LYS A 30 -0.51 9.13 -9.15
C LYS A 30 -1.78 8.95 -9.99
N ASP A 31 -2.05 7.75 -10.48
CA ASP A 31 -3.29 7.43 -11.22
C ASP A 31 -4.54 7.72 -10.39
N LEU A 32 -4.54 7.34 -9.09
CA LEU A 32 -5.62 7.64 -8.16
C LEU A 32 -5.90 9.14 -8.09
N PHE A 33 -4.89 9.97 -7.84
CA PHE A 33 -5.06 11.41 -7.71
C PHE A 33 -5.43 12.10 -9.02
N GLN A 34 -4.90 11.64 -10.15
CA GLN A 34 -5.26 12.17 -11.46
C GLN A 34 -6.74 11.92 -11.80
N LYS A 35 -7.27 10.77 -11.45
CA LYS A 35 -8.68 10.42 -11.64
C LYS A 35 -9.61 11.08 -10.62
N ASN A 36 -9.07 11.46 -9.46
CA ASN A 36 -9.85 12.01 -8.35
C ASN A 36 -9.23 13.33 -7.84
N PRO A 37 -9.25 14.41 -8.64
CA PRO A 37 -8.56 15.66 -8.30
C PRO A 37 -9.14 16.40 -7.09
N LYS A 38 -10.33 16.00 -6.63
CA LYS A 38 -10.96 16.58 -5.43
C LYS A 38 -10.41 16.03 -4.12
N ILE A 39 -9.65 14.92 -4.15
CA ILE A 39 -9.03 14.36 -2.95
C ILE A 39 -7.79 15.21 -2.61
N ASP A 40 -7.83 15.88 -1.47
CA ASP A 40 -6.67 16.62 -0.96
C ASP A 40 -5.71 15.65 -0.26
N LYS A 41 -4.47 15.63 -0.72
CA LYS A 41 -3.39 14.84 -0.11
C LYS A 41 -3.14 15.19 1.36
N LYS A 42 -3.45 16.41 1.78
CA LYS A 42 -3.33 16.87 3.16
C LYS A 42 -4.34 16.22 4.12
N GLU A 43 -5.43 15.68 3.58
CA GLU A 43 -6.45 14.98 4.36
C GLU A 43 -6.08 13.51 4.62
N ILE A 44 -5.01 13.00 4.01
CA ILE A 44 -4.58 11.61 4.21
C ILE A 44 -3.78 11.50 5.51
N ASP A 45 -4.40 10.89 6.52
CA ASP A 45 -3.81 10.71 7.85
C ASP A 45 -2.88 9.51 7.94
N ALA A 46 -3.13 8.48 7.14
CA ALA A 46 -2.34 7.26 7.16
C ALA A 46 -2.03 6.73 5.76
N VAL A 47 -0.84 6.15 5.59
CA VAL A 47 -0.41 5.44 4.38
C VAL A 47 0.03 4.04 4.77
N LEU A 48 -0.68 3.03 4.26
CA LEU A 48 -0.42 1.62 4.51
C LEU A 48 0.02 0.93 3.22
N ILE A 49 1.14 0.23 3.27
CA ILE A 49 1.69 -0.49 2.12
C ILE A 49 1.61 -1.99 2.34
N SER A 50 1.14 -2.71 1.33
CA SER A 50 1.10 -4.17 1.28
C SER A 50 2.09 -4.69 0.24
N THR A 51 3.04 -5.52 0.66
CA THR A 51 3.97 -6.17 -0.27
C THR A 51 4.64 -7.38 0.39
N ASN A 52 4.95 -8.40 -0.39
CA ASN A 52 5.84 -9.48 0.02
C ASN A 52 7.31 -9.19 -0.32
N ASN A 53 7.58 -8.11 -1.03
CA ASN A 53 8.95 -7.74 -1.33
C ASN A 53 9.70 -7.36 -0.04
N ASN A 54 10.95 -7.76 0.04
CA ASN A 54 11.81 -7.48 1.20
C ASN A 54 12.32 -6.03 1.22
N SER A 55 11.53 -5.11 0.67
CA SER A 55 11.83 -3.67 0.66
C SER A 55 11.36 -3.02 1.95
N LYS A 56 12.23 -2.20 2.53
CA LYS A 56 11.94 -1.48 3.78
C LYS A 56 11.53 -0.04 3.52
N TYR A 57 10.82 0.55 4.46
CA TYR A 57 10.43 1.97 4.45
C TYR A 57 9.57 2.40 3.25
N LEU A 58 8.87 1.48 2.61
CA LEU A 58 8.08 1.80 1.41
C LEU A 58 6.98 2.82 1.68
N SER A 59 6.36 2.78 2.86
CA SER A 59 5.27 3.71 3.18
C SER A 59 5.77 5.16 3.34
N PRO A 60 6.81 5.47 4.11
CA PRO A 60 7.42 6.80 4.12
C PRO A 60 7.93 7.24 2.75
N ILE A 61 8.56 6.34 1.98
CA ILE A 61 9.08 6.65 0.64
C ILE A 61 7.92 7.02 -0.30
N LEU A 62 6.83 6.24 -0.33
CA LEU A 62 5.66 6.57 -1.14
C LEU A 62 5.03 7.89 -0.73
N SER A 63 4.96 8.15 0.57
CA SER A 63 4.42 9.40 1.12
C SER A 63 5.20 10.60 0.62
N GLU A 64 6.54 10.55 0.70
CA GLU A 64 7.43 11.59 0.19
C GLU A 64 7.28 11.77 -1.32
N MET A 65 7.38 10.68 -2.10
CA MET A 65 7.24 10.73 -3.57
C MET A 65 5.89 11.28 -4.03
N SER A 66 4.84 11.08 -3.23
CA SER A 66 3.47 11.49 -3.57
C SER A 66 3.08 12.84 -2.97
N GLY A 67 3.94 13.45 -2.14
CA GLY A 67 3.65 14.71 -1.46
C GLY A 67 2.56 14.58 -0.38
N ILE A 68 2.53 13.44 0.31
CA ILE A 68 1.62 13.15 1.42
C ILE A 68 2.41 13.27 2.73
N GLN A 69 1.82 13.86 3.76
CA GLN A 69 2.43 13.99 5.09
C GLN A 69 1.54 13.29 6.15
N PRO A 70 1.53 11.95 6.16
CA PRO A 70 0.66 11.21 7.04
C PRO A 70 1.18 11.21 8.48
N LYS A 71 0.27 11.06 9.45
CA LYS A 71 0.60 10.82 10.86
C LYS A 71 1.02 9.37 11.11
N ILE A 72 0.53 8.45 10.28
CA ILE A 72 0.77 7.00 10.37
C ILE A 72 1.28 6.50 9.02
N ALA A 73 2.43 5.85 9.01
CA ALA A 73 3.03 5.30 7.78
C ALA A 73 3.77 3.99 8.09
N HIS A 74 3.24 2.87 7.63
CA HIS A 74 3.89 1.58 7.79
C HIS A 74 3.49 0.56 6.74
N SER A 75 4.22 -0.54 6.68
CA SER A 75 3.93 -1.68 5.81
C SER A 75 3.27 -2.80 6.60
N ILE A 76 2.43 -3.56 5.92
CA ILE A 76 1.74 -4.75 6.42
C ILE A 76 2.15 -5.92 5.53
N GLU A 77 2.64 -6.98 6.15
CA GLU A 77 3.04 -8.21 5.49
C GLU A 77 2.27 -9.38 6.10
N SER A 78 1.59 -10.12 5.26
CA SER A 78 0.82 -11.34 5.59
C SER A 78 0.74 -12.23 4.37
N LEU A 79 1.81 -12.32 3.60
CA LEU A 79 1.87 -13.03 2.33
C LEU A 79 0.75 -12.58 1.39
N CYS A 80 0.04 -13.53 0.78
CA CYS A 80 -1.05 -13.25 -0.17
C CYS A 80 -2.23 -12.47 0.45
N ASN A 81 -2.32 -12.41 1.78
CA ASN A 81 -3.39 -11.71 2.51
C ASN A 81 -3.02 -10.28 2.92
N SER A 82 -1.84 -9.79 2.56
CA SER A 82 -1.35 -8.46 2.98
C SER A 82 -2.30 -7.34 2.57
N GLY A 83 -2.84 -7.38 1.35
CA GLY A 83 -3.79 -6.38 0.86
C GLY A 83 -5.07 -6.33 1.69
N THR A 84 -5.67 -7.48 1.99
CA THR A 84 -6.87 -7.58 2.84
C THR A 84 -6.59 -7.06 4.24
N ASN A 85 -5.47 -7.45 4.85
CA ASN A 85 -5.09 -6.98 6.18
C ASN A 85 -4.84 -5.47 6.22
N SER A 86 -4.32 -4.88 5.15
CA SER A 86 -4.18 -3.42 5.06
C SER A 86 -5.53 -2.70 5.02
N ILE A 87 -6.53 -3.27 4.32
CA ILE A 87 -7.89 -2.72 4.29
C ILE A 87 -8.54 -2.85 5.67
N VAL A 88 -8.38 -3.98 6.35
CA VAL A 88 -8.89 -4.18 7.73
C VAL A 88 -8.23 -3.19 8.69
N SER A 89 -6.93 -2.96 8.57
CA SER A 89 -6.22 -1.97 9.39
C SER A 89 -6.71 -0.54 9.13
N ALA A 90 -6.92 -0.19 7.86
CA ALA A 90 -7.48 1.10 7.49
C ALA A 90 -8.88 1.30 8.09
N PHE A 91 -9.74 0.29 7.98
CA PHE A 91 -11.05 0.31 8.65
C PHE A 91 -10.91 0.55 10.16
N SER A 92 -10.00 -0.16 10.82
CA SER A 92 -9.79 -0.04 12.26
C SER A 92 -9.30 1.35 12.67
N TYR A 93 -8.42 1.97 11.89
CA TYR A 93 -7.94 3.32 12.16
C TYR A 93 -9.05 4.36 12.04
N ILE A 94 -9.89 4.24 11.03
CA ILE A 94 -11.01 5.16 10.83
C ILE A 94 -12.08 4.90 11.91
N ALA A 95 -12.44 3.66 12.16
CA ALA A 95 -13.46 3.32 13.14
C ALA A 95 -13.08 3.72 14.57
N SER A 96 -11.79 3.71 14.91
CA SER A 96 -11.27 4.13 16.21
C SER A 96 -11.02 5.64 16.34
N GLY A 97 -11.17 6.40 15.25
CA GLY A 97 -10.89 7.84 15.22
C GLY A 97 -9.41 8.21 15.16
N LEU A 98 -8.52 7.25 14.87
CA LEU A 98 -7.08 7.51 14.66
C LEU A 98 -6.80 8.18 13.33
N ALA A 99 -7.66 7.99 12.35
CA ALA A 99 -7.57 8.57 11.01
C ALA A 99 -8.97 8.85 10.45
N ASP A 100 -9.10 9.86 9.62
CA ASP A 100 -10.31 10.14 8.85
C ASP A 100 -10.19 9.62 7.42
N MET A 101 -8.99 9.66 6.84
CA MET A 101 -8.69 9.18 5.50
C MET A 101 -7.39 8.37 5.48
N VAL A 102 -7.45 7.19 4.87
CA VAL A 102 -6.30 6.27 4.77
C VAL A 102 -6.07 5.90 3.31
N LEU A 103 -4.82 6.04 2.87
CA LEU A 103 -4.34 5.48 1.61
C LEU A 103 -3.81 4.07 1.85
N VAL A 104 -4.41 3.09 1.18
CA VAL A 104 -3.88 1.72 1.12
C VAL A 104 -3.30 1.50 -0.27
N SER A 105 -2.06 1.08 -0.36
CA SER A 105 -1.41 0.77 -1.63
C SER A 105 -0.66 -0.55 -1.54
N GLY A 106 -0.54 -1.25 -2.64
CA GLY A 106 0.19 -2.51 -2.70
C GLY A 106 0.80 -2.73 -4.07
N ALA A 107 1.96 -3.35 -4.09
CA ALA A 107 2.63 -3.76 -5.32
C ALA A 107 3.50 -4.98 -5.07
N GLU A 108 3.62 -5.79 -6.10
CA GLU A 108 4.55 -6.91 -6.13
C GLU A 108 5.42 -6.81 -7.38
N ARG A 109 6.66 -7.19 -7.22
CA ARG A 109 7.61 -7.33 -8.30
C ARG A 109 8.38 -8.64 -8.12
N TYR A 110 8.37 -9.45 -9.14
CA TYR A 110 9.10 -10.72 -9.16
C TYR A 110 10.21 -10.62 -10.20
N ASP A 111 11.46 -10.57 -9.72
CA ASP A 111 12.64 -10.44 -10.59
C ASP A 111 13.09 -11.79 -11.17
N SER A 112 12.64 -12.89 -10.59
CA SER A 112 12.93 -14.23 -11.06
C SER A 112 11.85 -15.24 -10.69
N PRO A 113 11.70 -16.34 -11.46
CA PRO A 113 10.67 -17.36 -11.21
C PRO A 113 10.74 -18.06 -9.85
N GLY A 114 11.80 -17.92 -9.09
CA GLY A 114 11.99 -18.57 -7.78
C GLY A 114 11.69 -17.69 -6.57
N GLN A 115 11.38 -16.41 -6.77
CA GLN A 115 11.20 -15.46 -5.65
C GLN A 115 9.82 -15.52 -4.99
N ILE A 116 8.93 -16.37 -5.47
CA ILE A 116 7.52 -16.33 -5.03
C ILE A 116 7.35 -16.78 -3.59
N LEU A 117 8.17 -17.70 -3.11
CA LEU A 117 8.17 -18.15 -1.71
C LEU A 117 9.51 -18.86 -1.47
N GLU A 118 10.45 -18.18 -0.85
CA GLU A 118 11.50 -18.92 -0.15
C GLU A 118 10.86 -19.56 1.09
N TRP A 119 10.29 -20.71 0.87
CA TRP A 119 9.83 -21.55 1.97
C TRP A 119 11.05 -22.10 2.69
N ASP A 120 11.34 -21.54 3.83
CA ASP A 120 12.33 -22.10 4.72
C ASP A 120 11.76 -23.39 5.32
N ASN A 121 12.31 -24.53 4.90
CA ASN A 121 11.93 -25.84 5.41
C ASN A 121 12.11 -25.97 6.95
N SER A 122 12.83 -25.06 7.58
CA SER A 122 13.00 -25.01 9.02
C SER A 122 11.75 -24.54 9.80
N ARG A 123 10.74 -24.05 9.09
CA ARG A 123 9.48 -23.56 9.71
C ARG A 123 8.36 -24.59 9.81
N GLY A 124 8.63 -25.81 9.41
CA GLY A 124 7.65 -26.90 9.38
C GLY A 124 7.96 -28.07 10.32
N GLU A 125 8.97 -27.96 11.17
CA GLU A 125 9.30 -28.98 12.16
C GLU A 125 8.78 -28.64 13.57
#